data_bc6f0f178cf5e5dc3862b2996a24c2e6
#
_entry.id   bc6f0f178cf5e5dc3862b2996a24c2e6
#
_cell.length_a   1.000
_cell.length_b   1.000
_cell.length_c   1.000
_cell.angle_alpha   90.00
_cell.angle_beta   90.00
_cell.angle_gamma   90.00
#
_symmetry.space_group_name_H-M   'P 1'
#
loop_
_entity.id
_entity.type
_entity.pdbx_description
1 polymer ?
#
loop_
_entity_poly.entity_id
_entity_poly.type
_entity_poly.pdbx_seq_one_letter_code
_entity_poly.pdbx_strand_id
1 'polypeptide(L)'
;GFPEWLPQQRIVELEIQDEIRRRFELYGFAPLETRSVEPLSVLVAKGETDKEIYVVDRLAAGTASPERDADRRLGLHYDLTVPFARYVVQHYNELDFPFKRYQIQRGWRGERPQEGRYREFVQADIDVIDRDRLALSFDAEMVRLLHETLAALPIPPVTIAINNRKITEGYLRGLDVADVIPAMRILDKLDKIGADGVRRMLDAEALTGAQVSAALELVTIAPGGREVIGRVEELGVRHALLDDGLAELAFVMDELSTLPAGAAVANMAIVRGFDYYTGSVYEGSMRGHEDLGAVCSGGRYENLAAGARVRLPGVGVSIGVSRIVGRLFARDLVPTPRKTPTEVLVLVPEERLRWRAQEVTHALRERGIPTEMWHEPSKLNKQLRYADNKGIPYAWLPGRGDDEGDLVRDMVSGDQGAGDPSAWLPATDRATARSRARVRAEERG
;
A
#
# COMPACT_ATOMS: atom_id res chain seq x y z
N GLY A 1 -3.85 17.96 4.69
CA GLY A 1 -4.39 17.03 3.71
C GLY A 1 -3.48 16.77 2.53
N PHE A 2 -2.51 17.66 2.27
CA PHE A 2 -1.47 17.52 1.24
C PHE A 2 -0.13 17.43 1.96
N PRO A 3 0.36 16.22 2.30
CA PRO A 3 1.57 16.06 3.08
C PRO A 3 2.82 16.41 2.26
N GLU A 4 3.73 17.15 2.86
CA GLU A 4 5.07 17.38 2.36
C GLU A 4 6.07 16.74 3.34
N TRP A 5 6.66 15.64 2.91
CA TRP A 5 7.59 14.89 3.74
C TRP A 5 8.95 15.58 3.85
N LEU A 6 9.50 15.65 5.05
CA LEU A 6 10.90 16.00 5.24
C LEU A 6 11.81 14.94 4.60
N PRO A 7 13.09 15.27 4.25
CA PRO A 7 13.98 14.32 3.58
C PRO A 7 14.05 12.94 4.22
N GLN A 8 14.12 12.86 5.56
CA GLN A 8 14.16 11.59 6.28
C GLN A 8 12.89 10.74 6.11
N GLN A 9 11.72 11.40 6.05
CA GLN A 9 10.45 10.72 5.82
C GLN A 9 10.33 10.27 4.35
N ARG A 10 10.78 11.11 3.43
CA ARG A 10 10.78 10.78 1.99
C ARG A 10 11.71 9.62 1.66
N ILE A 11 12.86 9.50 2.32
CA ILE A 11 13.78 8.37 2.15
C ILE A 11 13.07 7.06 2.54
N VAL A 12 12.41 7.03 3.71
CA VAL A 12 11.65 5.86 4.16
C VAL A 12 10.51 5.53 3.20
N GLU A 13 9.77 6.54 2.72
CA GLU A 13 8.70 6.33 1.75
C GLU A 13 9.21 5.72 0.44
N LEU A 14 10.36 6.20 -0.07
CA LEU A 14 10.99 5.64 -1.28
C LEU A 14 11.49 4.21 -1.06
N GLU A 15 12.09 3.91 0.09
CA GLU A 15 12.53 2.56 0.44
C GLU A 15 11.35 1.57 0.50
N ILE A 16 10.22 2.00 1.06
CA ILE A 16 8.97 1.22 1.06
C ILE A 16 8.49 0.99 -0.37
N GLN A 17 8.45 2.02 -1.21
CA GLN A 17 8.03 1.90 -2.61
C GLN A 17 8.94 0.97 -3.40
N ASP A 18 10.26 1.04 -3.20
CA ASP A 18 11.23 0.20 -3.89
C ASP A 18 11.11 -1.28 -3.50
N GLU A 19 10.88 -1.57 -2.20
CA GLU A 19 10.63 -2.94 -1.74
C GLU A 19 9.31 -3.49 -2.30
N ILE A 20 8.23 -2.68 -2.29
CA ILE A 20 6.94 -3.05 -2.89
C ILE A 20 7.13 -3.36 -4.38
N ARG A 21 7.79 -2.47 -5.14
CA ARG A 21 8.08 -2.67 -6.57
C ARG A 21 8.81 -3.98 -6.80
N ARG A 22 9.90 -4.20 -6.07
CA ARG A 22 10.70 -5.42 -6.19
C ARG A 22 9.87 -6.68 -5.95
N ARG A 23 8.96 -6.68 -4.96
CA ARG A 23 8.08 -7.82 -4.69
C ARG A 23 7.08 -8.05 -5.81
N PHE A 24 6.46 -7.00 -6.32
CA PHE A 24 5.52 -7.11 -7.43
C PHE A 24 6.18 -7.68 -8.69
N GLU A 25 7.40 -7.23 -9.01
CA GLU A 25 8.18 -7.74 -10.14
C GLU A 25 8.59 -9.21 -9.99
N LEU A 26 8.84 -9.71 -8.76
CA LEU A 26 9.09 -11.14 -8.50
C LEU A 26 7.90 -12.03 -8.89
N TYR A 27 6.68 -11.50 -8.87
CA TYR A 27 5.46 -12.20 -9.30
C TYR A 27 5.11 -11.95 -10.77
N GLY A 28 5.99 -11.27 -11.51
CA GLY A 28 5.82 -11.01 -12.94
C GLY A 28 4.82 -9.91 -13.28
N PHE A 29 4.55 -8.98 -12.34
CA PHE A 29 3.73 -7.81 -12.64
C PHE A 29 4.53 -6.76 -13.41
N ALA A 30 3.97 -6.27 -14.51
CA ALA A 30 4.58 -5.24 -15.34
C ALA A 30 4.29 -3.83 -14.79
N PRO A 31 5.26 -2.89 -14.85
CA PRO A 31 5.03 -1.50 -14.47
C PRO A 31 4.06 -0.80 -15.41
N LEU A 32 3.14 -0.03 -14.83
CA LEU A 32 2.22 0.83 -15.56
C LEU A 32 2.09 2.17 -14.83
N GLU A 33 1.95 3.24 -15.58
CA GLU A 33 1.55 4.55 -15.07
C GLU A 33 0.49 5.15 -15.98
N THR A 34 -0.68 5.48 -15.44
CA THR A 34 -1.75 6.16 -16.16
C THR A 34 -1.63 7.67 -15.97
N ARG A 35 -2.25 8.45 -16.85
CA ARG A 35 -2.29 9.90 -16.69
C ARG A 35 -3.05 10.27 -15.40
N SER A 36 -2.59 11.31 -14.70
CA SER A 36 -3.22 11.76 -13.46
C SER A 36 -4.50 12.56 -13.68
N VAL A 37 -4.66 13.12 -14.87
CA VAL A 37 -5.81 13.95 -15.26
C VAL A 37 -6.68 13.17 -16.25
N GLU A 38 -7.93 12.92 -15.88
CA GLU A 38 -8.91 12.16 -16.67
C GLU A 38 -10.12 13.03 -17.02
N PRO A 39 -10.86 12.73 -18.10
CA PRO A 39 -12.20 13.30 -18.31
C PRO A 39 -13.11 12.96 -17.12
N LEU A 40 -13.94 13.92 -16.68
CA LEU A 40 -14.87 13.67 -15.59
C LEU A 40 -15.83 12.53 -15.90
N SER A 41 -16.26 12.38 -17.16
CA SER A 41 -17.10 11.26 -17.61
C SER A 41 -16.49 9.88 -17.29
N VAL A 42 -15.17 9.76 -17.34
CA VAL A 42 -14.46 8.53 -16.95
C VAL A 42 -14.47 8.34 -15.43
N LEU A 43 -14.21 9.41 -14.67
CA LEU A 43 -14.11 9.35 -13.22
C LEU A 43 -15.46 9.08 -12.53
N VAL A 44 -16.56 9.65 -13.04
CA VAL A 44 -17.91 9.49 -12.46
C VAL A 44 -18.63 8.23 -12.94
N ALA A 45 -18.10 7.52 -13.94
CA ALA A 45 -18.78 6.40 -14.59
C ALA A 45 -19.14 5.23 -13.64
N LYS A 46 -18.58 5.18 -12.42
CA LYS A 46 -18.68 4.01 -11.52
C LYS A 46 -19.16 4.30 -10.09
N GLY A 47 -19.84 5.39 -9.79
CA GLY A 47 -20.50 5.51 -8.52
C GLY A 47 -20.48 6.86 -7.81
N GLU A 48 -20.87 6.88 -6.55
CA GLU A 48 -21.17 8.02 -5.68
C GLU A 48 -19.96 8.87 -5.26
N THR A 49 -18.83 8.82 -5.97
CA THR A 49 -17.56 9.49 -5.63
C THR A 49 -17.50 10.96 -6.10
N ASP A 50 -18.55 11.48 -6.71
CA ASP A 50 -18.60 12.83 -7.30
C ASP A 50 -18.16 13.94 -6.34
N LYS A 51 -18.44 13.78 -5.04
CA LYS A 51 -18.12 14.77 -4.00
C LYS A 51 -16.63 14.83 -3.65
N GLU A 52 -15.83 13.85 -4.07
CA GLU A 52 -14.44 13.70 -3.70
C GLU A 52 -13.47 14.00 -4.85
N ILE A 53 -13.99 14.25 -6.07
CA ILE A 53 -13.17 14.47 -7.25
C ILE A 53 -12.70 15.93 -7.33
N TYR A 54 -11.40 16.15 -7.43
CA TYR A 54 -10.84 17.47 -7.75
C TYR A 54 -10.99 17.76 -9.23
N VAL A 55 -11.61 18.90 -9.57
CA VAL A 55 -11.73 19.39 -10.94
C VAL A 55 -10.53 20.25 -11.29
N VAL A 56 -10.01 20.08 -12.51
CA VAL A 56 -8.86 20.81 -13.04
C VAL A 56 -9.35 21.74 -14.15
N ASP A 57 -9.04 23.05 -14.00
CA ASP A 57 -9.35 24.06 -15.00
C ASP A 57 -8.11 24.88 -15.36
N ARG A 58 -8.07 25.44 -16.56
CA ARG A 58 -7.04 26.41 -16.95
C ARG A 58 -7.33 27.75 -16.31
N LEU A 59 -6.33 28.40 -15.72
CA LEU A 59 -6.48 29.73 -15.13
C LEU A 59 -7.00 30.78 -16.15
N ALA A 60 -6.56 30.68 -17.41
CA ALA A 60 -6.95 31.60 -18.48
C ALA A 60 -8.33 31.27 -19.12
N ALA A 61 -9.03 30.23 -18.69
CA ALA A 61 -10.32 29.84 -19.28
C ALA A 61 -11.48 30.75 -18.86
N GLY A 62 -11.26 31.74 -17.98
CA GLY A 62 -12.35 32.57 -17.40
C GLY A 62 -13.24 31.72 -16.48
N THR A 63 -14.25 32.33 -15.87
CA THR A 63 -15.29 31.61 -15.15
C THR A 63 -16.02 30.71 -16.19
N ALA A 64 -15.65 29.43 -16.22
CA ALA A 64 -16.20 28.47 -17.15
C ALA A 64 -17.73 28.42 -16.97
N SER A 65 -18.47 28.58 -18.04
CA SER A 65 -19.92 28.34 -18.04
C SER A 65 -20.19 26.95 -17.49
N PRO A 66 -21.17 26.80 -16.59
CA PRO A 66 -21.56 25.50 -16.01
C PRO A 66 -21.95 24.44 -17.05
N GLU A 67 -22.23 24.88 -18.28
CA GLU A 67 -22.73 24.08 -19.40
C GLU A 67 -21.64 23.44 -20.28
N ARG A 68 -20.36 23.51 -19.91
CA ARG A 68 -19.34 22.71 -20.63
C ARG A 68 -19.65 21.24 -20.45
N ASP A 69 -19.80 20.57 -21.56
CA ASP A 69 -19.96 19.14 -21.73
C ASP A 69 -19.05 18.39 -20.74
N ALA A 70 -19.59 17.47 -19.93
CA ALA A 70 -18.86 16.69 -18.92
C ALA A 70 -17.62 16.01 -19.52
N ASP A 71 -17.64 15.66 -20.81
CA ASP A 71 -16.54 15.07 -21.55
C ASP A 71 -15.34 16.02 -21.76
N ARG A 72 -15.57 17.33 -21.64
CA ARG A 72 -14.52 18.35 -21.76
C ARG A 72 -13.97 18.83 -20.43
N ARG A 73 -14.63 18.48 -19.32
CA ARG A 73 -14.14 18.79 -17.97
C ARG A 73 -13.15 17.74 -17.55
N LEU A 74 -12.10 18.17 -16.88
CA LEU A 74 -11.02 17.30 -16.41
C LEU A 74 -11.03 17.24 -14.89
N GLY A 75 -10.62 16.11 -14.35
CA GLY A 75 -10.43 15.93 -12.91
C GLY A 75 -9.16 15.13 -12.60
N LEU A 76 -8.70 15.23 -11.37
CA LEU A 76 -7.64 14.36 -10.84
C LEU A 76 -8.23 13.00 -10.48
N HIS A 77 -7.55 11.93 -10.84
CA HIS A 77 -8.00 10.60 -10.49
C HIS A 77 -7.97 10.37 -8.97
N TYR A 78 -9.02 9.76 -8.44
CA TYR A 78 -9.19 9.48 -7.02
C TYR A 78 -8.74 8.08 -6.61
N ASP A 79 -8.53 7.21 -7.60
CA ASP A 79 -7.94 5.88 -7.48
C ASP A 79 -7.10 5.56 -8.72
N LEU A 80 -6.45 4.40 -8.74
CA LEU A 80 -5.66 3.94 -9.89
C LEU A 80 -6.40 2.90 -10.73
N THR A 81 -7.54 2.41 -10.25
CA THR A 81 -8.30 1.31 -10.88
C THR A 81 -9.19 1.82 -12.00
N VAL A 82 -9.85 2.97 -11.84
CA VAL A 82 -10.70 3.57 -12.89
C VAL A 82 -9.88 3.99 -14.11
N PRO A 83 -8.77 4.73 -13.98
CA PRO A 83 -7.85 5.00 -15.09
C PRO A 83 -7.29 3.73 -15.75
N PHE A 84 -6.98 2.72 -14.95
CA PHE A 84 -6.50 1.44 -15.44
C PHE A 84 -7.55 0.73 -16.31
N ALA A 85 -8.81 0.68 -15.87
CA ALA A 85 -9.90 0.11 -16.67
C ALA A 85 -10.02 0.77 -18.05
N ARG A 86 -9.97 2.11 -18.11
CA ARG A 86 -9.93 2.85 -19.37
C ARG A 86 -8.71 2.47 -20.21
N TYR A 87 -7.52 2.38 -19.57
CA TYR A 87 -6.27 2.02 -20.25
C TYR A 87 -6.38 0.65 -20.91
N VAL A 88 -6.87 -0.36 -20.21
CA VAL A 88 -7.03 -1.73 -20.74
C VAL A 88 -7.97 -1.75 -21.96
N VAL A 89 -9.08 -1.02 -21.90
CA VAL A 89 -10.01 -0.92 -23.05
C VAL A 89 -9.33 -0.25 -24.24
N GLN A 90 -8.60 0.84 -24.01
CA GLN A 90 -7.94 1.62 -25.05
C GLN A 90 -6.83 0.84 -25.75
N HIS A 91 -6.07 0.03 -25.00
CA HIS A 91 -4.92 -0.74 -25.48
C HIS A 91 -5.20 -2.24 -25.61
N TYR A 92 -6.48 -2.65 -25.66
CA TYR A 92 -6.90 -4.05 -25.64
C TYR A 92 -6.16 -4.95 -26.63
N ASN A 93 -5.91 -4.45 -27.85
CA ASN A 93 -5.24 -5.21 -28.91
C ASN A 93 -3.70 -5.24 -28.77
N GLU A 94 -3.15 -4.46 -27.89
CA GLU A 94 -1.72 -4.32 -27.65
C GLU A 94 -1.28 -5.09 -26.39
N LEU A 95 -2.25 -5.55 -25.57
CA LEU A 95 -2.00 -6.23 -24.30
C LEU A 95 -2.11 -7.74 -24.43
N ASP A 96 -1.20 -8.46 -23.77
CA ASP A 96 -1.27 -9.90 -23.60
C ASP A 96 -2.07 -10.26 -22.34
N PHE A 97 -2.95 -11.26 -22.43
CA PHE A 97 -3.81 -11.70 -21.34
C PHE A 97 -3.47 -13.13 -20.89
N PRO A 98 -3.52 -13.44 -19.56
CA PRO A 98 -3.88 -12.53 -18.46
C PRO A 98 -2.87 -11.39 -18.31
N PHE A 99 -3.36 -10.16 -18.20
CA PHE A 99 -2.53 -8.98 -18.03
C PHE A 99 -2.32 -8.69 -16.56
N LYS A 100 -1.06 -8.77 -16.11
CA LYS A 100 -0.60 -8.51 -14.74
C LYS A 100 0.12 -7.16 -14.71
N ARG A 101 -0.42 -6.18 -13.99
CA ARG A 101 0.21 -4.84 -13.87
C ARG A 101 0.43 -4.43 -12.43
N TYR A 102 1.45 -3.64 -12.16
CA TYR A 102 1.52 -2.84 -10.95
C TYR A 102 1.64 -1.35 -11.28
N GLN A 103 1.21 -0.51 -10.34
CA GLN A 103 1.26 0.94 -10.45
C GLN A 103 1.50 1.55 -9.08
N ILE A 104 2.55 2.38 -8.94
CA ILE A 104 2.84 3.13 -7.72
C ILE A 104 2.73 4.60 -8.08
N GLN A 105 1.62 5.23 -7.72
CA GLN A 105 1.30 6.58 -8.16
C GLN A 105 0.48 7.33 -7.10
N ARG A 106 0.39 8.65 -7.25
CA ARG A 106 -0.46 9.50 -6.42
C ARG A 106 -1.91 9.43 -6.87
N GLY A 107 -2.81 9.51 -5.87
CA GLY A 107 -4.23 9.75 -6.05
C GLY A 107 -4.68 10.97 -5.24
N TRP A 108 -5.87 11.51 -5.57
CA TRP A 108 -6.41 12.71 -4.94
C TRP A 108 -7.87 12.52 -4.54
N ARG A 109 -8.19 12.76 -3.25
CA ARG A 109 -9.57 12.68 -2.72
C ARG A 109 -9.92 13.92 -1.92
N GLY A 110 -11.10 14.50 -2.16
CA GLY A 110 -11.63 15.65 -1.46
C GLY A 110 -12.08 15.39 -0.01
N GLU A 111 -11.90 14.18 0.50
CA GLU A 111 -12.32 13.75 1.83
C GLU A 111 -11.69 14.57 2.97
N ARG A 112 -12.31 14.52 4.16
CA ARG A 112 -11.79 15.18 5.36
C ARG A 112 -10.48 14.53 5.80
N PRO A 113 -9.38 15.30 5.91
CA PRO A 113 -8.08 14.76 6.34
C PRO A 113 -8.13 14.27 7.78
N GLN A 114 -7.46 13.14 8.04
CA GLN A 114 -7.21 12.60 9.37
C GLN A 114 -5.90 11.80 9.36
N GLU A 115 -5.47 11.27 10.48
CA GLU A 115 -4.25 10.46 10.53
C GLU A 115 -4.33 9.29 9.52
N GLY A 116 -3.30 9.17 8.68
CA GLY A 116 -3.24 8.15 7.62
C GLY A 116 -4.23 8.34 6.46
N ARG A 117 -5.03 9.42 6.45
CA ARG A 117 -5.90 9.79 5.32
C ARG A 117 -5.56 11.19 4.85
N TYR A 118 -5.05 11.27 3.64
CA TYR A 118 -4.60 12.50 3.00
C TYR A 118 -5.43 12.79 1.76
N ARG A 119 -5.49 14.04 1.36
CA ARG A 119 -6.12 14.48 0.10
C ARG A 119 -5.25 14.20 -1.11
N GLU A 120 -3.95 14.16 -0.93
CA GLU A 120 -2.96 13.66 -1.87
C GLU A 120 -2.19 12.52 -1.20
N PHE A 121 -2.12 11.36 -1.82
CA PHE A 121 -1.55 10.16 -1.22
C PHE A 121 -0.95 9.25 -2.29
N VAL A 122 0.01 8.44 -1.93
CA VAL A 122 0.59 7.39 -2.78
C VAL A 122 -0.09 6.06 -2.49
N GLN A 123 -0.54 5.40 -3.54
CA GLN A 123 -1.00 4.01 -3.54
C GLN A 123 -0.04 3.14 -4.37
N ALA A 124 0.06 1.87 -3.99
CA ALA A 124 0.72 0.84 -4.79
C ALA A 124 -0.32 -0.25 -5.09
N ASP A 125 -0.75 -0.29 -6.34
CA ASP A 125 -1.82 -1.15 -6.82
C ASP A 125 -1.27 -2.24 -7.72
N ILE A 126 -1.85 -3.43 -7.59
CA ILE A 126 -1.66 -4.55 -8.51
C ILE A 126 -3.01 -5.05 -8.99
N ASP A 127 -3.09 -5.44 -10.25
CA ASP A 127 -4.26 -6.08 -10.83
C ASP A 127 -3.87 -7.17 -11.81
N VAL A 128 -4.69 -8.19 -11.88
CA VAL A 128 -4.71 -9.16 -12.97
C VAL A 128 -6.07 -9.08 -13.65
N ILE A 129 -6.05 -8.88 -14.96
CA ILE A 129 -7.26 -8.89 -15.80
C ILE A 129 -7.10 -9.97 -16.87
N ASP A 130 -8.19 -10.70 -17.16
CA ASP A 130 -8.23 -11.67 -18.25
C ASP A 130 -9.48 -11.47 -19.14
N ARG A 131 -9.54 -12.19 -20.24
CA ARG A 131 -10.66 -12.20 -21.19
C ARG A 131 -11.70 -13.20 -20.74
N ASP A 132 -12.95 -12.79 -20.72
CA ASP A 132 -14.14 -13.61 -20.45
C ASP A 132 -14.16 -14.33 -19.08
N ARG A 133 -13.04 -14.85 -18.62
CA ARG A 133 -12.89 -15.59 -17.36
C ARG A 133 -11.52 -15.38 -16.75
N LEU A 134 -11.48 -15.12 -15.44
CA LEU A 134 -10.26 -15.06 -14.64
C LEU A 134 -10.20 -16.25 -13.67
N ALA A 135 -9.10 -16.99 -13.65
CA ALA A 135 -8.90 -18.12 -12.74
C ALA A 135 -8.98 -17.67 -11.26
N LEU A 136 -9.62 -18.48 -10.41
CA LEU A 136 -9.79 -18.19 -8.98
C LEU A 136 -8.45 -18.25 -8.21
N SER A 137 -7.46 -18.99 -8.72
CA SER A 137 -6.11 -19.03 -8.13
C SER A 137 -5.43 -17.65 -8.02
N PHE A 138 -5.80 -16.69 -8.88
CA PHE A 138 -5.30 -15.32 -8.75
C PHE A 138 -5.79 -14.64 -7.47
N ASP A 139 -6.95 -15.01 -6.93
CA ASP A 139 -7.45 -14.47 -5.65
C ASP A 139 -6.52 -14.85 -4.50
N ALA A 140 -6.07 -16.11 -4.46
CA ALA A 140 -5.10 -16.58 -3.48
C ALA A 140 -3.70 -15.96 -3.73
N GLU A 141 -3.26 -15.85 -4.99
CA GLU A 141 -1.99 -15.21 -5.35
C GLU A 141 -1.92 -13.76 -4.86
N MET A 142 -3.02 -12.99 -4.98
CA MET A 142 -3.08 -11.61 -4.45
C MET A 142 -2.82 -11.56 -2.96
N VAL A 143 -3.46 -12.43 -2.18
CA VAL A 143 -3.28 -12.45 -0.70
C VAL A 143 -1.87 -12.87 -0.33
N ARG A 144 -1.31 -13.89 -1.00
CA ARG A 144 0.07 -14.34 -0.77
C ARG A 144 1.07 -13.22 -1.06
N LEU A 145 0.94 -12.58 -2.22
CA LEU A 145 1.80 -11.46 -2.61
C LEU A 145 1.70 -10.29 -1.64
N LEU A 146 0.48 -9.93 -1.20
CA LEU A 146 0.28 -8.91 -0.16
C LEU A 146 1.00 -9.27 1.13
N HIS A 147 0.81 -10.50 1.62
CA HIS A 147 1.46 -10.96 2.84
C HIS A 147 2.98 -10.87 2.74
N GLU A 148 3.57 -11.41 1.67
CA GLU A 148 5.01 -11.39 1.46
C GLU A 148 5.57 -9.97 1.30
N THR A 149 4.83 -9.11 0.61
CA THR A 149 5.20 -7.70 0.44
C THR A 149 5.19 -6.97 1.77
N LEU A 150 4.09 -7.04 2.51
CA LEU A 150 3.94 -6.32 3.79
C LEU A 150 4.87 -6.88 4.87
N ALA A 151 5.14 -8.19 4.87
CA ALA A 151 6.09 -8.82 5.79
C ALA A 151 7.56 -8.41 5.53
N ALA A 152 7.88 -7.95 4.32
CA ALA A 152 9.21 -7.45 3.98
C ALA A 152 9.43 -5.98 4.37
N LEU A 153 8.35 -5.23 4.63
CA LEU A 153 8.43 -3.83 5.05
C LEU A 153 8.79 -3.70 6.53
N PRO A 154 9.40 -2.57 6.94
CA PRO A 154 9.71 -2.29 8.34
C PRO A 154 8.46 -1.79 9.09
N ILE A 155 7.40 -2.60 9.13
CA ILE A 155 6.11 -2.28 9.73
C ILE A 155 5.68 -3.40 10.69
N PRO A 156 4.76 -3.12 11.63
CA PRO A 156 4.12 -4.16 12.41
C PRO A 156 3.48 -5.23 11.51
N PRO A 157 3.40 -6.50 11.96
CA PRO A 157 2.78 -7.56 11.19
C PRO A 157 1.36 -7.20 10.76
N VAL A 158 0.97 -7.58 9.54
CA VAL A 158 -0.36 -7.31 8.99
C VAL A 158 -1.16 -8.62 8.94
N THR A 159 -2.39 -8.58 9.41
CA THR A 159 -3.38 -9.64 9.20
C THR A 159 -4.24 -9.25 8.00
N ILE A 160 -4.36 -10.16 7.02
CA ILE A 160 -5.20 -9.98 5.85
C ILE A 160 -6.50 -10.75 6.09
N ALA A 161 -7.58 -10.01 6.24
CA ALA A 161 -8.92 -10.55 6.36
C ALA A 161 -9.52 -10.74 4.97
N ILE A 162 -10.23 -11.85 4.77
CA ILE A 162 -10.78 -12.29 3.49
C ILE A 162 -12.25 -12.62 3.68
N ASN A 163 -13.08 -12.16 2.76
CA ASN A 163 -14.46 -12.59 2.62
C ASN A 163 -14.77 -12.78 1.12
N ASN A 164 -15.97 -13.25 0.83
CA ASN A 164 -16.52 -13.26 -0.52
C ASN A 164 -17.89 -12.58 -0.52
N ARG A 165 -18.07 -11.58 -1.37
CA ARG A 165 -19.31 -10.78 -1.46
C ARG A 165 -20.55 -11.67 -1.69
N LYS A 166 -20.40 -12.78 -2.45
CA LYS A 166 -21.47 -13.75 -2.70
C LYS A 166 -22.00 -14.37 -1.40
N ILE A 167 -21.16 -14.53 -0.37
CA ILE A 167 -21.57 -15.09 0.93
C ILE A 167 -22.61 -14.18 1.58
N THR A 168 -22.25 -12.90 1.78
CA THR A 168 -23.16 -11.95 2.44
C THR A 168 -24.41 -11.69 1.61
N GLU A 169 -24.27 -11.51 0.30
CA GLU A 169 -25.40 -11.32 -0.60
C GLU A 169 -26.31 -12.56 -0.65
N GLY A 170 -25.72 -13.75 -0.83
CA GLY A 170 -26.45 -15.03 -0.89
C GLY A 170 -27.15 -15.34 0.42
N TYR A 171 -26.51 -15.04 1.55
CA TYR A 171 -27.09 -15.22 2.87
C TYR A 171 -28.33 -14.34 3.08
N LEU A 172 -28.23 -13.05 2.75
CA LEU A 172 -29.38 -12.13 2.85
C LEU A 172 -30.51 -12.52 1.89
N ARG A 173 -30.19 -12.99 0.68
CA ARG A 173 -31.20 -13.54 -0.27
C ARG A 173 -31.87 -14.81 0.25
N GLY A 174 -31.10 -15.70 0.89
CA GLY A 174 -31.63 -16.89 1.55
C GLY A 174 -32.50 -16.61 2.76
N LEU A 175 -32.43 -15.40 3.32
CA LEU A 175 -33.35 -14.87 4.35
C LEU A 175 -34.55 -14.11 3.74
N ASP A 176 -34.75 -14.16 2.42
CA ASP A 176 -35.80 -13.43 1.70
C ASP A 176 -35.73 -11.89 1.89
N VAL A 177 -34.53 -11.31 2.05
CA VAL A 177 -34.36 -9.86 2.08
C VAL A 177 -34.57 -9.31 0.67
N ALA A 178 -35.54 -8.42 0.48
CA ALA A 178 -35.96 -7.93 -0.82
C ALA A 178 -34.88 -7.06 -1.50
N ASP A 179 -34.29 -6.12 -0.78
CA ASP A 179 -33.17 -5.30 -1.25
C ASP A 179 -31.95 -5.51 -0.37
N VAL A 180 -31.00 -6.28 -0.90
CA VAL A 180 -29.80 -6.68 -0.14
C VAL A 180 -28.72 -5.58 -0.11
N ILE A 181 -28.70 -4.66 -1.08
CA ILE A 181 -27.62 -3.66 -1.19
C ILE A 181 -27.62 -2.67 -0.01
N PRO A 182 -28.74 -2.03 0.38
CA PRO A 182 -28.78 -1.20 1.58
C PRO A 182 -28.37 -1.97 2.83
N ALA A 183 -28.87 -3.22 3.00
CA ALA A 183 -28.52 -4.06 4.15
C ALA A 183 -27.00 -4.32 4.20
N MET A 184 -26.36 -4.68 3.10
CA MET A 184 -24.91 -4.85 3.01
C MET A 184 -24.15 -3.58 3.37
N ARG A 185 -24.59 -2.41 2.88
CA ARG A 185 -23.98 -1.10 3.22
C ARG A 185 -24.10 -0.76 4.70
N ILE A 186 -25.13 -1.25 5.39
CA ILE A 186 -25.31 -1.05 6.83
C ILE A 186 -24.41 -2.01 7.60
N LEU A 187 -24.37 -3.29 7.22
CA LEU A 187 -23.50 -4.30 7.84
C LEU A 187 -22.02 -3.88 7.80
N ASP A 188 -21.59 -3.24 6.73
CA ASP A 188 -20.25 -2.65 6.56
C ASP A 188 -19.88 -1.60 7.64
N LYS A 189 -20.83 -1.07 8.34
CA LYS A 189 -20.56 -0.10 9.40
C LYS A 189 -20.32 -0.75 10.77
N LEU A 190 -20.30 -2.09 10.85
CA LEU A 190 -20.22 -2.84 12.11
C LEU A 190 -19.05 -2.35 12.98
N ASP A 191 -17.85 -2.22 12.42
CA ASP A 191 -16.66 -1.77 13.15
C ASP A 191 -16.76 -0.32 13.67
N LYS A 192 -17.60 0.50 13.02
CA LYS A 192 -17.73 1.93 13.35
C LYS A 192 -18.81 2.24 14.37
N ILE A 193 -19.94 1.52 14.28
CA ILE A 193 -21.14 1.84 15.08
C ILE A 193 -21.57 0.68 15.99
N GLY A 194 -20.87 -0.46 15.94
CA GLY A 194 -21.18 -1.66 16.71
C GLY A 194 -22.47 -2.35 16.30
N ALA A 195 -22.70 -3.54 16.86
CA ALA A 195 -23.87 -4.37 16.54
C ALA A 195 -25.21 -3.67 16.82
N ASP A 196 -25.31 -2.92 17.93
CA ASP A 196 -26.54 -2.18 18.28
C ASP A 196 -26.82 -1.04 17.30
N GLY A 197 -25.77 -0.38 16.79
CA GLY A 197 -25.89 0.66 15.78
C GLY A 197 -26.37 0.07 14.45
N VAL A 198 -25.78 -1.05 14.03
CA VAL A 198 -26.18 -1.78 12.83
C VAL A 198 -27.63 -2.27 12.96
N ARG A 199 -28.01 -2.87 14.07
CA ARG A 199 -29.38 -3.32 14.34
C ARG A 199 -30.39 -2.21 14.11
N ARG A 200 -30.22 -1.04 14.76
CA ARG A 200 -31.12 0.12 14.60
C ARG A 200 -31.25 0.58 13.14
N MET A 201 -30.17 0.52 12.37
CA MET A 201 -30.20 0.92 10.96
C MET A 201 -30.91 -0.11 10.09
N LEU A 202 -30.70 -1.42 10.34
CA LEU A 202 -31.37 -2.48 9.61
C LEU A 202 -32.89 -2.52 9.91
N ASP A 203 -33.28 -2.26 11.17
CA ASP A 203 -34.69 -2.14 11.54
C ASP A 203 -35.39 -1.00 10.78
N ALA A 204 -34.65 0.08 10.43
CA ALA A 204 -35.18 1.19 9.63
C ALA A 204 -35.32 0.87 8.13
N GLU A 205 -34.62 -0.14 7.62
CA GLU A 205 -34.70 -0.62 6.22
C GLU A 205 -35.80 -1.68 5.99
N ALA A 206 -36.79 -1.75 6.88
CA ALA A 206 -37.92 -2.69 6.80
C ALA A 206 -37.55 -4.20 6.84
N LEU A 207 -36.39 -4.56 7.40
CA LEU A 207 -36.05 -5.95 7.70
C LEU A 207 -36.85 -6.41 8.94
N THR A 208 -37.27 -7.66 8.95
CA THR A 208 -37.86 -8.29 10.13
C THR A 208 -36.82 -8.48 11.23
N GLY A 209 -37.22 -8.49 12.48
CA GLY A 209 -36.31 -8.75 13.61
C GLY A 209 -35.56 -10.08 13.51
N ALA A 210 -36.15 -11.11 12.86
CA ALA A 210 -35.49 -12.37 12.57
C ALA A 210 -34.37 -12.21 11.53
N GLN A 211 -34.63 -11.48 10.44
CA GLN A 211 -33.64 -11.17 9.40
C GLN A 211 -32.47 -10.34 9.95
N VAL A 212 -32.77 -9.33 10.77
CA VAL A 212 -31.75 -8.49 11.44
C VAL A 212 -30.87 -9.34 12.35
N SER A 213 -31.47 -10.21 13.17
CA SER A 213 -30.71 -11.09 14.08
C SER A 213 -29.81 -12.06 13.30
N ALA A 214 -30.34 -12.73 12.27
CA ALA A 214 -29.58 -13.64 11.43
C ALA A 214 -28.44 -12.91 10.67
N ALA A 215 -28.68 -11.71 10.12
CA ALA A 215 -27.66 -10.92 9.46
C ALA A 215 -26.51 -10.53 10.42
N LEU A 216 -26.82 -10.20 11.66
CA LEU A 216 -25.81 -9.93 12.69
C LEU A 216 -25.06 -11.19 13.11
N GLU A 217 -25.72 -12.36 13.21
CA GLU A 217 -25.06 -13.63 13.50
C GLU A 217 -23.97 -13.92 12.46
N LEU A 218 -24.24 -13.73 11.18
CA LEU A 218 -23.24 -13.92 10.12
C LEU A 218 -22.01 -13.04 10.33
N VAL A 219 -22.22 -11.72 10.45
CA VAL A 219 -21.08 -10.75 10.47
C VAL A 219 -20.34 -10.70 11.80
N THR A 220 -20.88 -11.31 12.85
CA THR A 220 -20.24 -11.43 14.16
C THR A 220 -19.52 -12.76 14.38
N ILE A 221 -19.51 -13.66 13.39
CA ILE A 221 -18.69 -14.86 13.44
C ILE A 221 -17.23 -14.46 13.65
N ALA A 222 -16.59 -15.00 14.69
CA ALA A 222 -15.20 -14.69 14.98
C ALA A 222 -14.30 -15.04 13.80
N PRO A 223 -13.41 -14.13 13.36
CA PRO A 223 -12.46 -14.41 12.29
C PRO A 223 -11.60 -15.64 12.58
N GLY A 224 -11.24 -16.37 11.53
CA GLY A 224 -10.48 -17.62 11.70
C GLY A 224 -9.95 -18.16 10.37
N GLY A 225 -9.55 -19.43 10.40
CA GLY A 225 -9.14 -20.16 9.20
C GLY A 225 -10.35 -20.70 8.41
N ARG A 226 -10.13 -21.82 7.75
CA ARG A 226 -11.14 -22.50 6.94
C ARG A 226 -12.39 -22.94 7.74
N GLU A 227 -12.25 -23.15 9.04
CA GLU A 227 -13.36 -23.55 9.94
C GLU A 227 -14.49 -22.52 10.01
N VAL A 228 -14.24 -21.27 9.64
CA VAL A 228 -15.28 -20.22 9.57
C VAL A 228 -16.38 -20.61 8.57
N ILE A 229 -16.04 -21.32 7.49
CA ILE A 229 -17.00 -21.80 6.49
C ILE A 229 -18.05 -22.70 7.12
N GLY A 230 -17.62 -23.70 7.92
CA GLY A 230 -18.54 -24.59 8.65
C GLY A 230 -19.47 -23.83 9.60
N ARG A 231 -18.95 -22.76 10.28
CA ARG A 231 -19.77 -21.92 11.15
C ARG A 231 -20.86 -21.15 10.37
N VAL A 232 -20.56 -20.73 9.14
CA VAL A 232 -21.58 -20.10 8.26
C VAL A 232 -22.62 -21.12 7.83
N GLU A 233 -22.21 -22.36 7.49
CA GLU A 233 -23.12 -23.44 7.11
C GLU A 233 -24.05 -23.85 8.27
N GLU A 234 -23.56 -23.82 9.52
CA GLU A 234 -24.31 -24.09 10.76
C GLU A 234 -25.44 -23.09 11.00
N LEU A 235 -25.41 -21.87 10.43
CA LEU A 235 -26.52 -20.91 10.49
C LEU A 235 -27.76 -21.40 9.71
N GLY A 236 -27.65 -22.45 8.89
CA GLY A 236 -28.75 -23.13 8.27
C GLY A 236 -29.43 -22.44 7.09
N VAL A 237 -28.96 -21.24 6.68
CA VAL A 237 -29.48 -20.54 5.50
C VAL A 237 -28.97 -21.20 4.23
N ARG A 238 -29.84 -21.31 3.21
CA ARG A 238 -29.52 -21.95 1.92
C ARG A 238 -29.83 -21.00 0.75
N HIS A 239 -28.86 -20.84 -0.12
CA HIS A 239 -29.02 -20.09 -1.38
C HIS A 239 -27.85 -20.42 -2.31
N ALA A 240 -28.09 -20.64 -3.61
CA ALA A 240 -27.05 -21.04 -4.57
C ALA A 240 -25.84 -20.05 -4.59
N LEU A 241 -26.11 -18.74 -4.49
CA LEU A 241 -25.05 -17.73 -4.45
C LEU A 241 -24.20 -17.83 -3.16
N LEU A 242 -24.80 -18.21 -2.02
CA LEU A 242 -24.09 -18.46 -0.76
C LEU A 242 -23.17 -19.67 -0.93
N ASP A 243 -23.68 -20.77 -1.50
CA ASP A 243 -22.90 -21.98 -1.70
C ASP A 243 -21.72 -21.75 -2.64
N ASP A 244 -21.91 -20.99 -3.73
CA ASP A 244 -20.83 -20.56 -4.63
C ASP A 244 -19.76 -19.73 -3.89
N GLY A 245 -20.19 -18.77 -3.08
CA GLY A 245 -19.29 -17.92 -2.32
C GLY A 245 -18.48 -18.69 -1.26
N LEU A 246 -19.10 -19.65 -0.57
CA LEU A 246 -18.42 -20.51 0.39
C LEU A 246 -17.40 -21.44 -0.31
N ALA A 247 -17.74 -21.99 -1.46
CA ALA A 247 -16.83 -22.81 -2.25
C ALA A 247 -15.61 -22.03 -2.73
N GLU A 248 -15.81 -20.79 -3.21
CA GLU A 248 -14.70 -19.90 -3.62
C GLU A 248 -13.82 -19.52 -2.44
N LEU A 249 -14.42 -19.16 -1.29
CA LEU A 249 -13.65 -18.84 -0.07
C LEU A 249 -12.87 -20.06 0.43
N ALA A 250 -13.48 -21.26 0.39
CA ALA A 250 -12.80 -22.50 0.76
C ALA A 250 -11.56 -22.73 -0.08
N PHE A 251 -11.67 -22.61 -1.41
CA PHE A 251 -10.54 -22.72 -2.33
C PHE A 251 -9.42 -21.75 -1.98
N VAL A 252 -9.76 -20.47 -1.78
CA VAL A 252 -8.75 -19.43 -1.45
C VAL A 252 -8.07 -19.74 -0.12
N MET A 253 -8.81 -20.14 0.91
CA MET A 253 -8.24 -20.48 2.23
C MET A 253 -7.36 -21.73 2.18
N ASP A 254 -7.73 -22.73 1.38
CA ASP A 254 -6.93 -23.95 1.17
C ASP A 254 -5.59 -23.62 0.48
N GLU A 255 -5.59 -22.81 -0.57
CA GLU A 255 -4.38 -22.31 -1.25
C GLU A 255 -3.46 -21.51 -0.31
N LEU A 256 -4.01 -20.84 0.68
CA LEU A 256 -3.28 -20.02 1.65
C LEU A 256 -2.82 -20.79 2.91
N SER A 257 -3.12 -22.07 3.01
CA SER A 257 -2.83 -22.92 4.18
C SER A 257 -1.33 -22.98 4.55
N THR A 258 -0.44 -22.68 3.61
CA THR A 258 1.01 -22.63 3.83
C THR A 258 1.52 -21.30 4.41
N LEU A 259 0.67 -20.28 4.52
CA LEU A 259 1.04 -19.02 5.18
C LEU A 259 1.12 -19.21 6.70
N PRO A 260 1.91 -18.34 7.38
CA PRO A 260 1.94 -18.34 8.84
C PRO A 260 0.54 -18.17 9.46
N ALA A 261 0.30 -18.83 10.58
CA ALA A 261 -0.98 -18.73 11.28
C ALA A 261 -1.36 -17.26 11.57
N GLY A 262 -2.59 -16.88 11.26
CA GLY A 262 -3.10 -15.53 11.44
C GLY A 262 -2.59 -14.49 10.40
N ALA A 263 -1.82 -14.90 9.39
CA ALA A 263 -1.45 -14.01 8.29
C ALA A 263 -2.64 -13.70 7.38
N ALA A 264 -3.47 -14.71 7.11
CA ALA A 264 -4.73 -14.61 6.38
C ALA A 264 -5.85 -15.25 7.20
N VAL A 265 -7.00 -14.58 7.31
CA VAL A 265 -8.16 -15.05 8.07
C VAL A 265 -9.45 -14.81 7.28
N ALA A 266 -10.37 -15.78 7.32
CA ALA A 266 -11.74 -15.57 6.87
C ALA A 266 -12.47 -14.67 7.89
N ASN A 267 -13.11 -13.58 7.42
CA ASN A 267 -13.82 -12.64 8.28
C ASN A 267 -15.11 -12.15 7.62
N MET A 268 -16.22 -12.58 8.13
CA MET A 268 -17.55 -12.27 7.60
C MET A 268 -17.98 -10.82 7.83
N ALA A 269 -17.31 -10.08 8.72
CA ALA A 269 -17.54 -8.65 8.95
C ALA A 269 -17.09 -7.76 7.78
N ILE A 270 -16.21 -8.24 6.91
CA ILE A 270 -15.82 -7.50 5.71
C ILE A 270 -16.90 -7.67 4.66
N VAL A 271 -17.87 -6.78 4.68
CA VAL A 271 -18.96 -6.73 3.72
C VAL A 271 -18.65 -5.80 2.57
N ARG A 272 -17.65 -4.97 2.76
CA ARG A 272 -17.24 -3.85 1.93
C ARG A 272 -16.35 -4.22 0.76
N GLY A 273 -16.42 -3.42 -0.16
CA GLY A 273 -15.58 -3.11 -1.29
C GLY A 273 -16.26 -1.98 -2.04
N PHE A 274 -15.63 -1.47 -3.05
CA PHE A 274 -16.34 -0.66 -4.03
C PHE A 274 -17.53 -1.47 -4.56
N ASP A 275 -18.62 -0.82 -4.90
CA ASP A 275 -19.84 -1.47 -5.41
C ASP A 275 -19.59 -2.36 -6.65
N TYR A 276 -18.42 -2.25 -7.28
CA TYR A 276 -18.03 -3.07 -8.42
C TYR A 276 -17.40 -4.43 -8.05
N TYR A 277 -17.11 -4.74 -6.76
CA TYR A 277 -16.63 -6.07 -6.40
C TYR A 277 -17.76 -7.10 -6.44
N THR A 278 -17.44 -8.29 -6.95
CA THR A 278 -18.41 -9.34 -7.22
C THR A 278 -18.06 -10.71 -6.61
N GLY A 279 -16.87 -10.83 -6.06
CA GLY A 279 -16.34 -12.08 -5.49
C GLY A 279 -15.54 -11.83 -4.22
N SER A 280 -14.32 -12.37 -4.16
CA SER A 280 -13.40 -12.17 -3.03
C SER A 280 -13.16 -10.71 -2.73
N VAL A 281 -13.09 -10.38 -1.45
CA VAL A 281 -12.73 -9.05 -0.91
C VAL A 281 -11.66 -9.20 0.17
N TYR A 282 -10.74 -8.25 0.22
CA TYR A 282 -9.56 -8.30 1.08
C TYR A 282 -9.41 -7.00 1.85
N GLU A 283 -9.02 -7.11 3.12
CA GLU A 283 -8.68 -5.96 3.94
C GLU A 283 -7.54 -6.32 4.90
N GLY A 284 -6.45 -5.57 4.87
CA GLY A 284 -5.30 -5.81 5.73
C GLY A 284 -5.14 -4.73 6.79
N SER A 285 -5.02 -5.13 8.06
CA SER A 285 -4.79 -4.25 9.19
C SER A 285 -3.50 -4.58 9.93
N MET A 286 -2.79 -3.56 10.39
CA MET A 286 -1.57 -3.73 11.19
C MET A 286 -1.95 -4.13 12.62
N ARG A 287 -1.36 -5.23 13.12
CA ARG A 287 -1.58 -5.72 14.49
C ARG A 287 -1.12 -4.69 15.52
N GLY A 288 -1.98 -4.43 16.50
CA GLY A 288 -1.74 -3.41 17.53
C GLY A 288 -1.94 -1.96 17.05
N HIS A 289 -2.37 -1.78 15.79
CA HIS A 289 -2.67 -0.47 15.19
C HIS A 289 -3.97 -0.50 14.37
N GLU A 290 -4.94 -1.29 14.80
CA GLU A 290 -6.23 -1.49 14.13
C GLU A 290 -7.02 -0.18 14.04
N ASP A 291 -6.77 0.77 14.97
CA ASP A 291 -7.33 2.12 14.97
C ASP A 291 -7.00 2.94 13.71
N LEU A 292 -5.92 2.61 13.00
CA LEU A 292 -5.59 3.20 11.71
C LEU A 292 -6.59 2.77 10.62
N GLY A 293 -7.25 1.61 10.81
CA GLY A 293 -8.02 0.93 9.78
C GLY A 293 -7.11 0.22 8.74
N ALA A 294 -7.71 -0.21 7.65
CA ALA A 294 -7.00 -0.98 6.63
C ALA A 294 -5.85 -0.23 5.99
N VAL A 295 -4.68 -0.87 5.89
CA VAL A 295 -3.49 -0.38 5.17
C VAL A 295 -3.41 -0.92 3.74
N CYS A 296 -4.16 -1.97 3.46
CA CYS A 296 -4.37 -2.48 2.10
C CYS A 296 -5.80 -3.00 1.97
N SER A 297 -6.34 -2.95 0.76
CA SER A 297 -7.66 -3.48 0.43
C SER A 297 -7.75 -3.85 -1.05
N GLY A 298 -8.70 -4.71 -1.40
CA GLY A 298 -8.90 -5.11 -2.77
C GLY A 298 -10.05 -6.10 -2.92
N GLY A 299 -10.20 -6.63 -4.13
CA GLY A 299 -11.20 -7.65 -4.42
C GLY A 299 -11.29 -8.01 -5.88
N ARG A 300 -12.13 -9.01 -6.16
CA ARG A 300 -12.48 -9.48 -7.50
C ARG A 300 -13.61 -8.65 -8.08
N TYR A 301 -13.51 -8.32 -9.34
CA TYR A 301 -14.51 -7.61 -10.12
C TYR A 301 -14.73 -8.28 -11.48
N GLU A 302 -15.97 -8.25 -11.95
CA GLU A 302 -16.34 -8.93 -13.20
C GLU A 302 -16.46 -7.98 -14.40
N ASN A 303 -16.69 -6.68 -14.14
CA ASN A 303 -16.97 -5.71 -15.21
C ASN A 303 -16.44 -4.31 -14.87
N LEU A 304 -15.16 -4.21 -14.58
CA LEU A 304 -14.54 -2.90 -14.31
C LEU A 304 -14.54 -2.02 -15.57
N ALA A 305 -14.37 -2.61 -16.74
CA ALA A 305 -14.34 -1.96 -18.04
C ALA A 305 -15.74 -1.92 -18.71
N ALA A 306 -16.78 -1.45 -17.98
CA ALA A 306 -18.13 -1.32 -18.53
C ALA A 306 -18.12 -0.47 -19.82
N GLY A 307 -18.71 -1.01 -20.90
CA GLY A 307 -18.71 -0.40 -22.24
C GLY A 307 -17.77 -1.06 -23.25
N ALA A 308 -16.88 -1.95 -22.81
CA ALA A 308 -16.16 -2.82 -23.72
C ALA A 308 -17.10 -3.88 -24.33
N ARG A 309 -16.86 -4.25 -25.59
CA ARG A 309 -17.57 -5.37 -26.24
C ARG A 309 -17.17 -6.73 -25.67
N VAL A 310 -16.16 -6.77 -24.81
CA VAL A 310 -15.54 -7.96 -24.20
C VAL A 310 -15.66 -7.84 -22.70
N ARG A 311 -15.99 -8.94 -22.03
CA ARG A 311 -15.98 -9.05 -20.57
C ARG A 311 -14.52 -9.16 -20.10
N LEU A 312 -14.15 -8.33 -19.13
CA LEU A 312 -12.80 -8.22 -18.59
C LEU A 312 -12.84 -8.39 -17.06
N PRO A 313 -12.99 -9.62 -16.57
CA PRO A 313 -12.91 -9.89 -15.14
C PRO A 313 -11.48 -9.67 -14.64
N GLY A 314 -11.38 -9.20 -13.40
CA GLY A 314 -10.11 -8.95 -12.76
C GLY A 314 -10.16 -9.16 -11.25
N VAL A 315 -8.99 -9.19 -10.66
CA VAL A 315 -8.77 -9.11 -9.22
C VAL A 315 -7.61 -8.17 -8.98
N GLY A 316 -7.75 -7.29 -8.00
CA GLY A 316 -6.70 -6.32 -7.68
C GLY A 316 -6.70 -5.94 -6.22
N VAL A 317 -5.55 -5.45 -5.76
CA VAL A 317 -5.33 -4.97 -4.41
C VAL A 317 -4.50 -3.71 -4.41
N SER A 318 -4.76 -2.84 -3.44
CA SER A 318 -4.07 -1.57 -3.24
C SER A 318 -3.43 -1.51 -1.86
N ILE A 319 -2.17 -1.08 -1.79
CA ILE A 319 -1.45 -0.77 -0.55
C ILE A 319 -1.41 0.74 -0.38
N GLY A 320 -1.91 1.25 0.74
CA GLY A 320 -1.87 2.67 1.08
C GLY A 320 -0.50 3.12 1.59
N VAL A 321 0.45 3.39 0.71
CA VAL A 321 1.84 3.75 1.08
C VAL A 321 1.88 4.96 2.00
N SER A 322 1.22 6.06 1.64
CA SER A 322 1.17 7.27 2.49
C SER A 322 0.52 7.02 3.85
N ARG A 323 -0.45 6.09 3.94
CA ARG A 323 -1.08 5.71 5.21
C ARG A 323 -0.10 4.99 6.12
N ILE A 324 0.68 4.04 5.58
CA ILE A 324 1.74 3.34 6.31
C ILE A 324 2.80 4.33 6.79
N VAL A 325 3.34 5.14 5.89
CA VAL A 325 4.37 6.14 6.22
C VAL A 325 3.89 7.12 7.29
N GLY A 326 2.67 7.64 7.14
CA GLY A 326 2.06 8.53 8.12
C GLY A 326 1.99 7.91 9.51
N ARG A 327 1.55 6.63 9.62
CA ARG A 327 1.50 5.90 10.90
C ARG A 327 2.89 5.68 11.49
N LEU A 328 3.85 5.27 10.67
CA LEU A 328 5.22 5.01 11.12
C LEU A 328 5.82 6.23 11.85
N PHE A 329 5.61 7.43 11.29
CA PHE A 329 6.12 8.66 11.90
C PHE A 329 5.24 9.22 13.00
N ALA A 330 3.92 9.10 12.91
CA ALA A 330 3.01 9.57 13.95
C ALA A 330 3.17 8.80 15.28
N ARG A 331 3.61 7.55 15.21
CA ARG A 331 3.80 6.67 16.38
C ARG A 331 5.25 6.33 16.69
N ASP A 332 6.19 7.03 16.04
CA ASP A 332 7.64 6.84 16.25
C ASP A 332 8.09 5.37 16.09
N LEU A 333 7.51 4.68 15.10
CA LEU A 333 7.79 3.27 14.82
C LEU A 333 9.05 3.06 13.97
N VAL A 334 9.60 4.13 13.39
CA VAL A 334 10.84 4.09 12.61
C VAL A 334 12.00 4.56 13.48
N PRO A 335 13.07 3.76 13.66
CA PRO A 335 14.27 4.22 14.35
C PRO A 335 14.89 5.36 13.54
N THR A 336 15.47 6.34 14.24
CA THR A 336 15.99 7.63 13.73
C THR A 336 16.39 7.58 12.25
N PRO A 337 15.56 8.08 11.33
CA PRO A 337 15.83 7.96 9.90
C PRO A 337 16.95 8.91 9.49
N ARG A 338 17.81 8.46 8.59
CA ARG A 338 18.84 9.32 7.99
C ARG A 338 18.16 10.46 7.23
N LYS A 339 18.79 11.65 7.32
CA LYS A 339 18.32 12.86 6.60
C LYS A 339 18.92 13.01 5.20
N THR A 340 19.71 12.03 4.77
CA THR A 340 20.44 12.00 3.50
C THR A 340 20.70 10.55 3.07
N PRO A 341 20.74 10.25 1.77
CA PRO A 341 21.19 8.95 1.28
C PRO A 341 22.70 8.72 1.45
N THR A 342 23.46 9.76 1.83
CA THR A 342 24.92 9.71 1.95
C THR A 342 25.39 8.63 2.93
N GLU A 343 26.27 7.75 2.47
CA GLU A 343 26.92 6.72 3.31
C GLU A 343 28.23 7.23 3.92
N VAL A 344 28.98 8.05 3.18
CA VAL A 344 30.30 8.53 3.57
C VAL A 344 30.39 10.04 3.45
N LEU A 345 30.83 10.72 4.51
CA LEU A 345 31.28 12.11 4.44
C LEU A 345 32.80 12.13 4.38
N VAL A 346 33.38 12.56 3.25
CA VAL A 346 34.84 12.79 3.14
C VAL A 346 35.15 14.16 3.71
N LEU A 347 36.02 14.17 4.72
CA LEU A 347 36.38 15.37 5.48
C LEU A 347 37.45 16.20 4.74
N VAL A 348 37.42 17.53 4.94
CA VAL A 348 38.44 18.44 4.42
C VAL A 348 38.96 19.30 5.60
N PRO A 349 39.85 18.75 6.44
CA PRO A 349 40.38 19.50 7.59
C PRO A 349 41.25 20.68 7.18
N GLU A 350 41.99 20.55 6.08
CA GLU A 350 42.94 21.54 5.56
C GLU A 350 42.84 21.65 4.02
N GLU A 351 43.08 22.81 3.44
CA GLU A 351 42.99 23.02 1.98
C GLU A 351 43.94 22.12 1.19
N ARG A 352 45.13 21.86 1.71
CA ARG A 352 46.12 20.97 1.07
C ARG A 352 45.63 19.52 0.89
N LEU A 353 44.64 19.08 1.67
CA LEU A 353 44.04 17.73 1.56
C LEU A 353 42.83 17.68 0.64
N ARG A 354 42.41 18.80 0.05
CA ARG A 354 41.23 18.83 -0.83
C ARG A 354 41.35 17.91 -2.04
N TRP A 355 42.52 17.90 -2.67
CA TRP A 355 42.73 17.03 -3.84
C TRP A 355 42.57 15.54 -3.48
N ARG A 356 43.15 15.13 -2.34
CA ARG A 356 42.97 13.74 -1.83
C ARG A 356 41.55 13.44 -1.48
N ALA A 357 40.83 14.36 -0.84
CA ALA A 357 39.40 14.22 -0.56
C ALA A 357 38.57 14.09 -1.86
N GLN A 358 38.95 14.77 -2.94
CA GLN A 358 38.29 14.63 -4.25
C GLN A 358 38.55 13.26 -4.85
N GLU A 359 39.78 12.75 -4.83
CA GLU A 359 40.14 11.41 -5.31
C GLU A 359 39.35 10.33 -4.59
N VAL A 360 39.34 10.36 -3.24
CA VAL A 360 38.58 9.44 -2.42
C VAL A 360 37.10 9.50 -2.73
N THR A 361 36.54 10.70 -2.81
CA THR A 361 35.12 10.92 -3.12
C THR A 361 34.76 10.31 -4.48
N HIS A 362 35.62 10.55 -5.48
CA HIS A 362 35.43 10.03 -6.83
C HIS A 362 35.49 8.49 -6.84
N ALA A 363 36.53 7.90 -6.26
CA ALA A 363 36.70 6.46 -6.20
C ALA A 363 35.52 5.75 -5.48
N LEU A 364 35.03 6.30 -4.38
CA LEU A 364 33.87 5.73 -3.70
C LEU A 364 32.57 5.82 -4.54
N ARG A 365 32.36 6.96 -5.22
CA ARG A 365 31.20 7.15 -6.10
C ARG A 365 31.23 6.23 -7.33
N GLU A 366 32.38 6.02 -7.96
CA GLU A 366 32.53 5.06 -9.07
C GLU A 366 32.16 3.64 -8.65
N ARG A 367 32.33 3.30 -7.39
CA ARG A 367 31.93 2.01 -6.80
C ARG A 367 30.47 2.00 -6.30
N GLY A 368 29.70 3.04 -6.61
CA GLY A 368 28.27 3.13 -6.23
C GLY A 368 28.03 3.45 -4.76
N ILE A 369 29.03 3.93 -4.01
CA ILE A 369 28.89 4.31 -2.61
C ILE A 369 28.47 5.78 -2.53
N PRO A 370 27.27 6.14 -2.04
CA PRO A 370 26.82 7.52 -1.91
C PRO A 370 27.73 8.32 -1.00
N THR A 371 28.44 9.29 -1.57
CA THR A 371 29.51 10.02 -0.86
C THR A 371 29.35 11.53 -1.01
N GLU A 372 29.33 12.26 0.10
CA GLU A 372 29.50 13.71 0.16
C GLU A 372 30.97 14.05 0.45
N MET A 373 31.47 15.14 -0.12
CA MET A 373 32.73 15.75 0.30
C MET A 373 32.42 17.06 1.00
N TRP A 374 33.08 17.32 2.12
CA TRP A 374 32.95 18.59 2.81
C TRP A 374 33.41 19.75 1.94
N HIS A 375 32.67 20.86 1.92
CA HIS A 375 32.78 21.90 0.92
C HIS A 375 33.96 22.89 1.16
N GLU A 376 34.41 23.07 2.39
CA GLU A 376 35.47 24.01 2.75
C GLU A 376 36.32 23.51 3.92
N PRO A 377 37.61 23.93 4.03
CA PRO A 377 38.42 23.56 5.18
C PRO A 377 37.82 24.07 6.47
N SER A 378 37.68 23.22 7.45
CA SER A 378 37.19 23.59 8.77
C SER A 378 37.57 22.57 9.85
N LYS A 379 37.39 22.94 11.13
CA LYS A 379 37.67 22.05 12.26
C LYS A 379 36.90 20.73 12.12
N LEU A 380 37.58 19.62 12.36
CA LEU A 380 37.00 18.25 12.27
C LEU A 380 35.69 18.12 13.05
N ASN A 381 35.63 18.68 14.26
CA ASN A 381 34.42 18.59 15.10
C ASN A 381 33.18 19.24 14.43
N LYS A 382 33.35 20.27 13.58
CA LYS A 382 32.24 20.87 12.82
C LYS A 382 31.70 19.87 11.77
N GLN A 383 32.63 19.24 11.07
CA GLN A 383 32.31 18.26 10.01
C GLN A 383 31.71 16.97 10.58
N LEU A 384 32.27 16.44 11.65
CA LEU A 384 31.74 15.25 12.34
C LEU A 384 30.33 15.50 12.92
N ARG A 385 30.09 16.68 13.50
CA ARG A 385 28.76 17.07 13.99
C ARG A 385 27.73 17.14 12.85
N TYR A 386 28.14 17.57 11.66
CA TYR A 386 27.28 17.55 10.49
C TYR A 386 26.94 16.11 10.08
N ALA A 387 27.94 15.21 10.04
CA ALA A 387 27.69 13.80 9.75
C ALA A 387 26.71 13.18 10.74
N ASP A 388 26.91 13.41 12.04
CA ASP A 388 26.03 12.95 13.11
C ASP A 388 24.61 13.51 12.98
N ASN A 389 24.46 14.81 12.81
CA ASN A 389 23.16 15.46 12.65
C ASN A 389 22.37 14.99 11.42
N LYS A 390 23.04 14.54 10.37
CA LYS A 390 22.43 13.97 9.16
C LYS A 390 22.25 12.47 9.23
N GLY A 391 22.84 11.81 10.23
CA GLY A 391 22.84 10.35 10.33
C GLY A 391 23.71 9.69 9.28
N ILE A 392 24.80 10.35 8.83
CA ILE A 392 25.79 9.77 7.92
C ILE A 392 26.61 8.74 8.68
N PRO A 393 26.63 7.45 8.26
CA PRO A 393 27.21 6.39 9.07
C PRO A 393 28.74 6.39 9.11
N TYR A 394 29.40 6.97 8.11
CA TYR A 394 30.86 6.97 8.03
C TYR A 394 31.43 8.36 7.75
N ALA A 395 32.54 8.68 8.41
CA ALA A 395 33.36 9.84 8.12
C ALA A 395 34.73 9.39 7.63
N TRP A 396 35.16 9.85 6.47
CA TRP A 396 36.44 9.55 5.86
C TRP A 396 37.42 10.70 6.07
N LEU A 397 38.53 10.43 6.73
CA LEU A 397 39.63 11.38 6.95
C LEU A 397 40.75 11.08 5.94
N PRO A 398 40.99 11.96 4.94
CA PRO A 398 42.09 11.77 4.01
C PRO A 398 43.44 11.83 4.68
N GLY A 399 44.34 10.93 4.34
CA GLY A 399 45.71 10.90 4.81
C GLY A 399 46.55 12.11 4.36
N ARG A 400 47.58 12.43 5.12
CA ARG A 400 48.41 13.63 4.89
C ARG A 400 49.59 13.41 3.91
N GLY A 401 49.71 12.24 3.30
CA GLY A 401 50.76 11.87 2.36
C GLY A 401 51.09 10.39 2.39
N ASP A 402 52.24 10.03 1.79
CA ASP A 402 52.62 8.60 1.61
C ASP A 402 52.80 7.83 2.93
N ASP A 403 53.07 8.52 4.05
CA ASP A 403 53.30 7.95 5.38
C ASP A 403 52.02 7.86 6.27
N GLU A 404 50.96 8.60 5.93
CA GLU A 404 49.69 8.59 6.66
C GLU A 404 48.54 8.17 5.73
N GLY A 405 48.13 6.89 5.82
CA GLY A 405 46.97 6.37 5.08
C GLY A 405 45.66 7.04 5.49
N ASP A 406 44.65 6.92 4.62
CA ASP A 406 43.31 7.37 4.93
C ASP A 406 42.70 6.59 6.11
N LEU A 407 41.86 7.26 6.90
CA LEU A 407 41.13 6.64 8.00
C LEU A 407 39.61 6.74 7.77
N VAL A 408 38.90 5.71 8.11
CA VAL A 408 37.43 5.68 8.14
C VAL A 408 36.95 5.55 9.56
N ARG A 409 36.11 6.48 9.97
CA ARG A 409 35.42 6.43 11.26
C ARG A 409 33.99 5.97 11.10
N ASP A 410 33.62 4.95 11.82
CA ASP A 410 32.23 4.57 12.05
C ASP A 410 31.60 5.55 13.05
N MET A 411 30.56 6.28 12.61
CA MET A 411 29.91 7.34 13.40
C MET A 411 29.01 6.78 14.51
N VAL A 412 28.67 5.49 14.46
CA VAL A 412 27.80 4.85 15.47
C VAL A 412 28.61 4.18 16.57
N SER A 413 29.62 3.36 16.22
CA SER A 413 30.49 2.70 17.20
C SER A 413 31.60 3.64 17.71
N GLY A 414 32.01 4.61 16.91
CA GLY A 414 33.17 5.48 17.16
C GLY A 414 34.48 4.85 16.73
N ASP A 415 34.50 3.60 16.27
CA ASP A 415 35.69 2.89 15.82
C ASP A 415 36.32 3.54 14.59
N GLN A 416 37.65 3.44 14.49
CA GLN A 416 38.40 3.91 13.34
C GLN A 416 39.26 2.77 12.76
N GLY A 417 39.32 2.73 11.44
CA GLY A 417 40.12 1.76 10.69
C GLY A 417 40.78 2.39 9.48
N ALA A 418 41.73 1.68 8.87
CA ALA A 418 42.34 2.10 7.62
C ALA A 418 41.29 2.18 6.49
N GLY A 419 41.38 3.23 5.68
CA GLY A 419 40.54 3.44 4.50
C GLY A 419 41.32 3.22 3.23
N ASP A 420 40.89 2.25 2.42
CA ASP A 420 41.33 2.11 1.04
C ASP A 420 40.13 2.39 0.13
N PRO A 421 40.08 3.52 -0.60
CA PRO A 421 38.93 3.88 -1.40
C PRO A 421 38.69 2.90 -2.56
N SER A 422 39.67 2.09 -2.92
CA SER A 422 39.55 1.08 -3.98
C SER A 422 38.93 -0.24 -3.47
N ALA A 423 39.03 -0.56 -2.18
CA ALA A 423 38.62 -1.84 -1.59
C ALA A 423 37.60 -1.71 -0.47
N TRP A 424 37.58 -0.59 0.28
CA TRP A 424 36.70 -0.41 1.45
C TRP A 424 35.20 -0.51 1.06
N LEU A 425 34.45 -1.20 1.90
CA LEU A 425 32.98 -1.29 1.78
C LEU A 425 32.33 -0.91 3.13
N PRO A 426 31.18 -0.22 3.08
CA PRO A 426 30.37 -0.06 4.29
C PRO A 426 29.94 -1.44 4.80
N ALA A 427 29.88 -1.62 6.13
CA ALA A 427 29.43 -2.89 6.71
C ALA A 427 28.02 -3.24 6.19
N THR A 428 27.91 -4.42 5.56
CA THR A 428 26.68 -4.90 4.87
C THR A 428 25.48 -5.03 5.81
N ASP A 429 25.70 -5.19 7.12
CA ASP A 429 24.64 -5.20 8.14
C ASP A 429 23.87 -3.88 8.29
N ARG A 430 24.33 -2.79 7.67
CA ARG A 430 23.62 -1.50 7.72
C ARG A 430 22.66 -1.25 6.54
N ALA A 431 22.77 -2.00 5.47
CA ALA A 431 21.63 -2.23 4.57
C ALA A 431 20.43 -2.88 5.32
N THR A 432 20.71 -3.57 6.40
CA THR A 432 19.79 -4.20 7.36
C THR A 432 19.45 -3.35 8.61
N ALA A 433 19.78 -2.08 8.70
CA ALA A 433 19.08 -1.17 9.60
C ALA A 433 17.56 -1.17 9.28
N ARG A 434 17.21 -1.59 8.07
CA ARG A 434 15.89 -2.05 7.63
C ARG A 434 15.36 -3.23 8.47
N SER A 435 16.21 -4.16 8.94
CA SER A 435 15.78 -5.32 9.74
C SER A 435 15.75 -5.05 11.25
N ARG A 436 16.44 -4.05 11.76
CA ARG A 436 16.41 -3.70 13.20
C ARG A 436 15.13 -3.01 13.65
N ALA A 437 14.39 -2.37 12.74
CA ALA A 437 13.02 -1.96 13.01
C ALA A 437 12.11 -3.17 13.29
N ARG A 438 12.38 -4.30 12.63
CA ARG A 438 11.67 -5.56 12.81
C ARG A 438 11.89 -6.17 14.20
N VAL A 439 13.12 -6.16 14.68
CA VAL A 439 13.49 -6.73 16.00
C VAL A 439 12.86 -5.94 17.15
N ARG A 440 12.78 -4.60 17.08
CA ARG A 440 12.12 -3.78 18.10
C ARG A 440 10.59 -3.87 18.09
N ALA A 441 9.99 -4.22 16.97
CA ALA A 441 8.56 -4.48 16.89
C ALA A 441 8.21 -5.86 17.48
N GLU A 442 9.11 -6.84 17.37
CA GLU A 442 8.96 -8.19 17.96
C GLU A 442 9.25 -8.23 19.47
N GLU A 443 10.12 -7.35 19.98
CA GLU A 443 10.45 -7.27 21.42
C GLU A 443 9.41 -6.47 22.25
N ARG A 444 8.43 -5.84 21.61
CA ARG A 444 7.35 -5.08 22.28
C ARG A 444 5.96 -5.69 22.10
N GLY A 445 5.87 -6.91 21.55
CA GLY A 445 4.62 -7.67 21.34
C GLY A 445 4.34 -8.69 22.44
#